data_9f6f733aac897e41c526c475a342c001
#
_entry.id   9f6f733aac897e41c526c475a342c001
#
_cell.length_a   1.000
_cell.length_b   1.000
_cell.length_c   1.000
_cell.angle_alpha   90.00
_cell.angle_beta   90.00
_cell.angle_gamma   90.00
#
_symmetry.space_group_name_H-M   'P 1'
#
loop_
_entity.id
_entity.type
_entity.pdbx_description
1 polymer ?
#
loop_
_entity_poly.entity_id
_entity_poly.type
_entity_poly.pdbx_seq_one_letter_code
_entity_poly.pdbx_strand_id
1 'polypeptide(L)'
;MGSHHHHQDHSAAERDAAMAELLDLDAEVLHSYLSGVTAWIRELAADQPGRRILDLGCGTGAGTFALLKRFGDAEVTALDLSAALLHRLRDRARELGLADRVRAVQADLDAAWPAVGPVDLVWASASLHHLADPDRALARAFAVLRAGGLLAVIEMDSFPRFLPDDVGVGRPGLEARGHAALAAWQTQELPHLGSDWGPRLAGAGFIIEAERPFVIELTPPPPADMPGPRCGGCGPASRASSAPTT
;
A
#
# COMPACT_ATOMS: atom_id res chain seq x y z
N MET A 1 1.82 -34.52 -22.47
CA MET A 1 1.88 -33.03 -22.50
C MET A 1 0.94 -32.47 -21.44
N GLY A 2 1.29 -32.49 -20.15
CA GLY A 2 0.37 -32.12 -19.07
C GLY A 2 1.05 -31.68 -17.77
N SER A 3 2.39 -31.58 -17.75
CA SER A 3 3.11 -31.40 -16.48
C SER A 3 3.67 -29.99 -16.21
N HIS A 4 3.66 -29.07 -17.19
CA HIS A 4 4.25 -27.75 -17.02
C HIS A 4 3.31 -26.68 -16.47
N HIS A 5 1.98 -26.83 -16.59
CA HIS A 5 1.01 -25.86 -16.06
C HIS A 5 0.89 -25.90 -14.53
N HIS A 6 0.95 -27.07 -13.91
CA HIS A 6 0.82 -27.20 -12.44
C HIS A 6 1.97 -26.55 -11.64
N HIS A 7 3.20 -26.56 -12.15
CA HIS A 7 4.35 -25.94 -11.44
C HIS A 7 4.35 -24.40 -11.52
N GLN A 8 3.81 -23.83 -12.59
CA GLN A 8 3.70 -22.36 -12.72
C GLN A 8 2.58 -21.80 -11.83
N ASP A 9 1.46 -22.51 -11.69
CA ASP A 9 0.34 -22.09 -10.85
C ASP A 9 0.69 -22.13 -9.36
N HIS A 10 1.43 -23.16 -8.90
CA HIS A 10 1.89 -23.22 -7.50
C HIS A 10 2.83 -22.07 -7.16
N SER A 11 3.77 -21.71 -8.03
CA SER A 11 4.72 -20.62 -7.81
C SER A 11 4.05 -19.23 -7.82
N ALA A 12 2.96 -19.06 -8.57
CA ALA A 12 2.18 -17.82 -8.57
C ALA A 12 1.38 -17.69 -7.28
N ALA A 13 0.68 -18.74 -6.85
CA ALA A 13 -0.08 -18.76 -5.61
C ALA A 13 0.80 -18.54 -4.37
N GLU A 14 2.01 -19.11 -4.34
CA GLU A 14 2.98 -18.90 -3.27
C GLU A 14 3.46 -17.44 -3.21
N ARG A 15 3.70 -16.81 -4.37
CA ARG A 15 4.07 -15.39 -4.44
C ARG A 15 2.95 -14.48 -3.98
N ASP A 16 1.71 -14.76 -4.39
CA ASP A 16 0.53 -14.00 -3.98
C ASP A 16 0.28 -14.12 -2.47
N ALA A 17 0.48 -15.32 -1.89
CA ALA A 17 0.39 -15.53 -0.45
C ALA A 17 1.47 -14.75 0.31
N ALA A 18 2.73 -14.81 -0.14
CA ALA A 18 3.83 -14.07 0.47
C ALA A 18 3.63 -12.55 0.36
N MET A 19 3.10 -12.07 -0.77
CA MET A 19 2.75 -10.66 -0.94
C MET A 19 1.63 -10.25 0.03
N ALA A 20 0.59 -11.07 0.20
CA ALA A 20 -0.49 -10.78 1.13
C ALA A 20 0.01 -10.70 2.58
N GLU A 21 0.90 -11.62 3.00
CA GLU A 21 1.53 -11.58 4.33
C GLU A 21 2.37 -10.31 4.54
N LEU A 22 3.13 -9.90 3.52
CA LEU A 22 3.92 -8.67 3.56
C LEU A 22 3.02 -7.44 3.71
N LEU A 23 1.96 -7.34 2.92
CA LEU A 23 1.01 -6.22 2.98
C LEU A 23 0.25 -6.15 4.32
N ASP A 24 -0.06 -7.31 4.93
CA ASP A 24 -0.69 -7.33 6.25
C ASP A 24 0.29 -6.85 7.33
N LEU A 25 1.56 -7.23 7.25
CA LEU A 25 2.61 -6.74 8.16
C LEU A 25 2.82 -5.23 7.98
N ASP A 26 2.90 -4.75 6.74
CA ASP A 26 3.00 -3.32 6.44
C ASP A 26 1.81 -2.55 7.01
N ALA A 27 0.59 -3.08 6.90
CA ALA A 27 -0.61 -2.48 7.47
C ALA A 27 -0.54 -2.35 9.00
N GLU A 28 0.04 -3.33 9.69
CA GLU A 28 0.25 -3.29 11.14
C GLU A 28 1.30 -2.24 11.52
N VAL A 29 2.46 -2.27 10.84
CA VAL A 29 3.57 -1.34 11.09
C VAL A 29 3.17 0.11 10.75
N LEU A 30 2.43 0.31 9.67
CA LEU A 30 2.02 1.62 9.17
C LEU A 30 0.67 2.10 9.72
N HIS A 31 0.09 1.40 10.70
CA HIS A 31 -1.23 1.73 11.25
C HIS A 31 -1.36 3.20 11.72
N SER A 32 -0.37 3.71 12.45
CA SER A 32 -0.37 5.09 12.95
C SER A 32 -0.28 6.11 11.80
N TYR A 33 0.54 5.82 10.79
CA TYR A 33 0.65 6.59 9.57
C TYR A 33 -0.68 6.66 8.81
N LEU A 34 -1.30 5.52 8.51
CA LEU A 34 -2.60 5.45 7.83
C LEU A 34 -3.70 6.19 8.63
N SER A 35 -3.67 6.09 9.96
CA SER A 35 -4.58 6.85 10.83
C SER A 35 -4.39 8.35 10.69
N GLY A 36 -3.15 8.83 10.62
CA GLY A 36 -2.82 10.24 10.41
C GLY A 36 -3.25 10.76 9.04
N VAL A 37 -2.94 9.99 7.99
CA VAL A 37 -3.32 10.33 6.61
C VAL A 37 -4.85 10.40 6.46
N THR A 38 -5.57 9.38 6.92
CA THR A 38 -7.05 9.36 6.80
C THR A 38 -7.70 10.44 7.66
N ALA A 39 -7.10 10.86 8.79
CA ALA A 39 -7.57 11.99 9.57
C ALA A 39 -7.47 13.29 8.78
N TRP A 40 -6.32 13.53 8.17
CA TRP A 40 -6.10 14.70 7.33
C TRP A 40 -7.04 14.74 6.12
N ILE A 41 -7.23 13.62 5.41
CA ILE A 41 -8.19 13.52 4.32
C ILE A 41 -9.62 13.82 4.80
N ARG A 42 -9.99 13.38 6.02
CA ARG A 42 -11.32 13.67 6.60
C ARG A 42 -11.50 15.15 6.89
N GLU A 43 -10.45 15.85 7.28
CA GLU A 43 -10.46 17.31 7.48
C GLU A 43 -10.67 18.03 6.15
N LEU A 44 -9.95 17.66 5.08
CA LEU A 44 -10.12 18.20 3.74
C LEU A 44 -11.51 17.92 3.14
N ALA A 45 -12.10 16.77 3.49
CA ALA A 45 -13.43 16.35 3.07
C ALA A 45 -14.53 16.79 4.05
N ALA A 46 -14.31 17.81 4.91
CA ALA A 46 -15.22 18.18 5.99
C ALA A 46 -16.66 18.44 5.52
N ASP A 47 -16.84 19.08 4.38
CA ASP A 47 -18.13 19.43 3.79
C ASP A 47 -18.69 18.32 2.88
N GLN A 48 -18.01 17.19 2.78
CA GLN A 48 -18.38 16.08 1.91
C GLN A 48 -18.99 14.94 2.72
N PRO A 49 -20.06 14.29 2.24
CA PRO A 49 -20.65 13.16 2.96
C PRO A 49 -19.69 11.98 3.09
N GLY A 50 -18.73 11.81 2.16
CA GLY A 50 -17.73 10.73 2.18
C GLY A 50 -18.33 9.33 2.26
N ARG A 51 -19.55 9.14 1.75
CA ARG A 51 -20.29 7.89 1.91
C ARG A 51 -19.91 6.82 0.90
N ARG A 52 -19.53 7.22 -0.31
CA ARG A 52 -19.09 6.30 -1.36
C ARG A 52 -17.64 6.55 -1.68
N ILE A 53 -16.82 5.56 -1.39
CA ILE A 53 -15.38 5.61 -1.57
C ILE A 53 -14.98 4.56 -2.60
N LEU A 54 -14.08 4.93 -3.51
CA LEU A 54 -13.42 4.02 -4.43
C LEU A 54 -11.96 3.90 -4.03
N ASP A 55 -11.52 2.69 -3.73
CA ASP A 55 -10.13 2.37 -3.36
C ASP A 55 -9.45 1.68 -4.56
N LEU A 56 -8.43 2.31 -5.12
CA LEU A 56 -7.70 1.89 -6.32
C LEU A 56 -6.40 1.16 -5.92
N GLY A 57 -6.30 -0.12 -6.24
CA GLY A 57 -5.18 -0.96 -5.81
C GLY A 57 -5.22 -1.22 -4.30
N CYS A 58 -6.36 -1.76 -3.84
CA CYS A 58 -6.65 -1.87 -2.42
C CYS A 58 -5.80 -2.90 -1.65
N GLY A 59 -5.09 -3.79 -2.35
CA GLY A 59 -4.31 -4.86 -1.72
C GLY A 59 -5.15 -5.72 -0.77
N THR A 60 -4.65 -5.97 0.43
CA THR A 60 -5.36 -6.68 1.51
C THR A 60 -6.34 -5.80 2.28
N GLY A 61 -6.47 -4.50 1.91
CA GLY A 61 -7.48 -3.59 2.43
C GLY A 61 -7.04 -2.66 3.55
N ALA A 62 -5.75 -2.46 3.77
CA ALA A 62 -5.25 -1.55 4.81
C ALA A 62 -5.87 -0.15 4.71
N GLY A 63 -5.84 0.46 3.50
CA GLY A 63 -6.48 1.74 3.20
C GLY A 63 -7.99 1.67 3.36
N THR A 64 -8.62 0.64 2.77
CA THR A 64 -10.07 0.38 2.87
C THR A 64 -10.57 0.42 4.32
N PHE A 65 -9.93 -0.33 5.23
CA PHE A 65 -10.37 -0.40 6.62
C PHE A 65 -10.05 0.88 7.41
N ALA A 66 -8.93 1.54 7.12
CA ALA A 66 -8.62 2.84 7.71
C ALA A 66 -9.66 3.91 7.32
N LEU A 67 -10.10 3.92 6.06
CA LEU A 67 -11.16 4.79 5.57
C LEU A 67 -12.50 4.48 6.22
N LEU A 68 -12.91 3.20 6.30
CA LEU A 68 -14.16 2.79 6.95
C LEU A 68 -14.21 3.15 8.44
N LYS A 69 -13.08 3.09 9.11
CA LYS A 69 -12.94 3.54 10.50
C LYS A 69 -13.09 5.06 10.63
N ARG A 70 -12.60 5.81 9.65
CA ARG A 70 -12.59 7.28 9.64
C ARG A 70 -13.92 7.87 9.17
N PHE A 71 -14.53 7.27 8.16
CA PHE A 71 -15.81 7.68 7.60
C PHE A 71 -16.87 6.65 8.01
N GLY A 72 -17.43 6.84 9.20
CA GLY A 72 -18.27 5.86 9.89
C GLY A 72 -19.43 5.28 9.08
N ASP A 73 -20.03 6.07 8.16
CA ASP A 73 -21.18 5.66 7.32
C ASP A 73 -20.77 5.31 5.88
N ALA A 74 -19.45 5.20 5.59
CA ALA A 74 -18.98 4.97 4.24
C ALA A 74 -19.16 3.52 3.79
N GLU A 75 -19.35 3.37 2.49
CA GLU A 75 -19.23 2.13 1.73
C GLU A 75 -18.01 2.25 0.82
N VAL A 76 -17.19 1.21 0.73
CA VAL A 76 -15.99 1.19 -0.11
C VAL A 76 -16.15 0.18 -1.23
N THR A 77 -15.99 0.63 -2.48
CA THR A 77 -15.70 -0.26 -3.60
C THR A 77 -14.18 -0.33 -3.74
N ALA A 78 -13.63 -1.51 -3.49
CA ALA A 78 -12.20 -1.78 -3.49
C ALA A 78 -11.80 -2.54 -4.75
N LEU A 79 -10.91 -1.97 -5.56
CA LEU A 79 -10.43 -2.55 -6.81
C LEU A 79 -8.98 -3.03 -6.65
N ASP A 80 -8.71 -4.23 -7.12
CA ASP A 80 -7.34 -4.76 -7.22
C ASP A 80 -7.27 -5.78 -8.38
N LEU A 81 -6.08 -5.94 -8.94
CA LEU A 81 -5.81 -6.94 -9.97
C LEU A 81 -5.77 -8.36 -9.40
N SER A 82 -5.24 -8.52 -8.18
CA SER A 82 -5.02 -9.81 -7.54
C SER A 82 -6.30 -10.35 -6.88
N ALA A 83 -6.80 -11.46 -7.40
CA ALA A 83 -7.92 -12.20 -6.79
C ALA A 83 -7.57 -12.68 -5.37
N ALA A 84 -6.31 -13.04 -5.12
CA ALA A 84 -5.83 -13.52 -3.83
C ALA A 84 -5.86 -12.42 -2.76
N LEU A 85 -5.39 -11.21 -3.08
CA LEU A 85 -5.46 -10.06 -2.18
C LEU A 85 -6.91 -9.68 -1.86
N LEU A 86 -7.78 -9.67 -2.88
CA LEU A 86 -9.22 -9.43 -2.68
C LEU A 86 -9.90 -10.51 -1.85
N HIS A 87 -9.44 -11.75 -1.92
CA HIS A 87 -9.95 -12.81 -1.05
C HIS A 87 -9.61 -12.50 0.41
N ARG A 88 -8.37 -12.15 0.69
CA ARG A 88 -7.90 -11.75 2.02
C ARG A 88 -8.66 -10.52 2.56
N LEU A 89 -8.86 -9.51 1.71
CA LEU A 89 -9.67 -8.34 2.06
C LEU A 89 -11.10 -8.73 2.45
N ARG A 90 -11.76 -9.63 1.70
CA ARG A 90 -13.12 -10.09 2.01
C ARG A 90 -13.18 -10.86 3.34
N ASP A 91 -12.19 -11.71 3.60
CA ASP A 91 -12.13 -12.46 4.87
C ASP A 91 -11.96 -11.48 6.03
N ARG A 92 -11.06 -10.54 5.90
CA ARG A 92 -10.86 -9.49 6.92
C ARG A 92 -12.11 -8.63 7.12
N ALA A 93 -12.82 -8.29 6.06
CA ALA A 93 -14.08 -7.55 6.17
C ALA A 93 -15.14 -8.33 6.95
N ARG A 94 -15.23 -9.67 6.78
CA ARG A 94 -16.13 -10.52 7.55
C ARG A 94 -15.74 -10.59 9.03
N GLU A 95 -14.44 -10.78 9.31
CA GLU A 95 -13.93 -10.80 10.70
C GLU A 95 -14.23 -9.51 11.46
N LEU A 96 -14.17 -8.37 10.76
CA LEU A 96 -14.44 -7.05 11.33
C LEU A 96 -15.94 -6.68 11.34
N GLY A 97 -16.83 -7.53 10.80
CA GLY A 97 -18.26 -7.22 10.67
C GLY A 97 -18.55 -6.09 9.68
N LEU A 98 -17.71 -5.91 8.66
CA LEU A 98 -17.79 -4.85 7.66
C LEU A 98 -18.13 -5.37 6.25
N ALA A 99 -18.51 -6.64 6.12
CA ALA A 99 -18.74 -7.29 4.83
C ALA A 99 -19.78 -6.56 3.96
N ASP A 100 -20.82 -6.01 4.57
CA ASP A 100 -21.89 -5.29 3.88
C ASP A 100 -21.48 -3.89 3.41
N ARG A 101 -20.34 -3.39 3.88
CA ARG A 101 -19.79 -2.07 3.57
C ARG A 101 -18.60 -2.10 2.61
N VAL A 102 -18.13 -3.29 2.24
CA VAL A 102 -16.98 -3.50 1.37
C VAL A 102 -17.38 -4.32 0.14
N ARG A 103 -17.31 -3.69 -1.01
CA ARG A 103 -17.47 -4.36 -2.31
C ARG A 103 -16.09 -4.55 -2.95
N ALA A 104 -15.49 -5.72 -2.80
CA ALA A 104 -14.23 -6.09 -3.43
C ALA A 104 -14.45 -6.60 -4.86
N VAL A 105 -13.82 -5.95 -5.84
CA VAL A 105 -13.97 -6.23 -7.27
C VAL A 105 -12.61 -6.39 -7.92
N GLN A 106 -12.41 -7.51 -8.60
CA GLN A 106 -11.20 -7.71 -9.39
C GLN A 106 -11.25 -6.83 -10.65
N ALA A 107 -10.24 -6.01 -10.81
CA ALA A 107 -10.13 -5.11 -11.95
C ALA A 107 -8.65 -4.80 -12.26
N ASP A 108 -8.34 -4.75 -13.53
CA ASP A 108 -7.10 -4.19 -14.04
C ASP A 108 -7.30 -2.67 -14.23
N LEU A 109 -6.55 -1.88 -13.46
CA LEU A 109 -6.66 -0.42 -13.52
C LEU A 109 -6.12 0.16 -14.84
N ASP A 110 -5.29 -0.58 -15.56
CA ASP A 110 -4.85 -0.27 -16.92
C ASP A 110 -5.85 -0.71 -17.99
N ALA A 111 -6.89 -1.45 -17.65
CA ALA A 111 -7.97 -1.88 -18.54
C ALA A 111 -9.29 -1.11 -18.28
N ALA A 112 -10.41 -1.65 -18.70
CA ALA A 112 -11.72 -1.06 -18.43
C ALA A 112 -12.13 -1.26 -16.98
N TRP A 113 -12.51 -0.17 -16.28
CA TRP A 113 -13.01 -0.25 -14.91
C TRP A 113 -14.45 -0.76 -14.88
N PRO A 114 -14.84 -1.45 -13.80
CA PRO A 114 -16.23 -1.79 -13.58
C PRO A 114 -17.06 -0.50 -13.41
N ALA A 115 -18.36 -0.58 -13.68
CA ALA A 115 -19.26 0.53 -13.40
C ALA A 115 -19.34 0.76 -11.89
N VAL A 116 -18.77 1.88 -11.45
CA VAL A 116 -18.74 2.34 -10.06
C VAL A 116 -19.57 3.60 -9.99
N GLY A 117 -20.64 3.89 -10.12
CA GLY A 117 -21.41 5.15 -10.09
C GLY A 117 -20.63 6.33 -9.48
N PRO A 118 -21.22 7.49 -9.37
CA PRO A 118 -20.51 8.65 -8.82
C PRO A 118 -20.08 8.40 -7.38
N VAL A 119 -18.81 8.68 -7.05
CA VAL A 119 -18.23 8.52 -5.72
C VAL A 119 -17.86 9.87 -5.10
N ASP A 120 -17.77 9.90 -3.78
CA ASP A 120 -17.43 11.12 -3.04
C ASP A 120 -15.90 11.25 -2.87
N LEU A 121 -15.22 10.14 -2.71
CA LEU A 121 -13.78 10.05 -2.51
C LEU A 121 -13.21 8.93 -3.37
N VAL A 122 -12.15 9.22 -4.10
CA VAL A 122 -11.25 8.22 -4.67
C VAL A 122 -9.97 8.21 -3.84
N TRP A 123 -9.53 7.04 -3.46
CA TRP A 123 -8.31 6.79 -2.72
C TRP A 123 -7.39 5.91 -3.55
N ALA A 124 -6.13 6.31 -3.68
CA ALA A 124 -5.07 5.55 -4.31
C ALA A 124 -3.83 5.64 -3.43
N SER A 125 -3.43 4.54 -2.83
CA SER A 125 -2.30 4.51 -1.90
C SER A 125 -1.30 3.45 -2.31
N ALA A 126 -0.08 3.86 -2.63
CA ALA A 126 1.01 3.02 -3.10
C ALA A 126 0.59 2.10 -4.27
N SER A 127 -0.17 2.62 -5.21
CA SER A 127 -0.78 1.83 -6.28
C SER A 127 -0.60 2.41 -7.68
N LEU A 128 -0.61 3.73 -7.84
CA LEU A 128 -0.54 4.36 -9.16
C LEU A 128 0.82 4.18 -9.83
N HIS A 129 1.89 4.05 -9.05
CA HIS A 129 3.23 3.83 -9.59
C HIS A 129 3.44 2.46 -10.24
N HIS A 130 2.50 1.53 -10.06
CA HIS A 130 2.49 0.23 -10.73
C HIS A 130 1.82 0.25 -12.11
N LEU A 131 1.06 1.30 -12.43
CA LEU A 131 0.27 1.36 -13.65
C LEU A 131 1.14 1.65 -14.87
N ALA A 132 0.80 1.04 -15.99
CA ALA A 132 1.41 1.34 -17.26
C ALA A 132 1.00 2.73 -17.79
N ASP A 133 -0.25 3.15 -17.48
CA ASP A 133 -0.81 4.44 -17.90
C ASP A 133 -1.56 5.11 -16.73
N PRO A 134 -0.83 5.68 -15.75
CA PRO A 134 -1.46 6.35 -14.61
C PRO A 134 -2.28 7.59 -15.01
N ASP A 135 -1.94 8.28 -16.10
CA ASP A 135 -2.68 9.46 -16.54
C ASP A 135 -4.10 9.08 -16.98
N ARG A 136 -4.25 7.92 -17.64
CA ARG A 136 -5.56 7.37 -17.97
C ARG A 136 -6.35 6.95 -16.73
N ALA A 137 -5.69 6.39 -15.73
CA ALA A 137 -6.32 6.05 -14.46
C ALA A 137 -6.81 7.31 -13.72
N LEU A 138 -6.00 8.38 -13.69
CA LEU A 138 -6.37 9.67 -13.13
C LEU A 138 -7.56 10.31 -13.86
N ALA A 139 -7.59 10.27 -15.19
CA ALA A 139 -8.73 10.77 -15.96
C ALA A 139 -10.03 9.99 -15.66
N ARG A 140 -9.94 8.68 -15.45
CA ARG A 140 -11.08 7.85 -15.02
C ARG A 140 -11.52 8.16 -13.60
N ALA A 141 -10.57 8.36 -12.68
CA ALA A 141 -10.85 8.79 -11.31
C ALA A 141 -11.61 10.12 -11.31
N PHE A 142 -11.18 11.08 -12.15
CA PHE A 142 -11.89 12.35 -12.34
C PHE A 142 -13.33 12.13 -12.84
N ALA A 143 -13.54 11.25 -13.80
CA ALA A 143 -14.84 11.00 -14.42
C ALA A 143 -15.85 10.31 -13.48
N VAL A 144 -15.39 9.52 -12.51
CA VAL A 144 -16.27 8.83 -11.54
C VAL A 144 -16.53 9.65 -10.28
N LEU A 145 -15.76 10.70 -10.03
CA LEU A 145 -16.00 11.61 -8.92
C LEU A 145 -17.22 12.49 -9.21
N ARG A 146 -18.04 12.69 -8.21
CA ARG A 146 -19.07 13.72 -8.27
C ARG A 146 -18.44 15.12 -8.22
N ALA A 147 -19.20 16.13 -8.63
CA ALA A 147 -18.75 17.51 -8.50
C ALA A 147 -18.41 17.85 -7.04
N GLY A 148 -17.21 18.39 -6.81
CA GLY A 148 -16.65 18.65 -5.50
C GLY A 148 -16.16 17.40 -4.75
N GLY A 149 -16.14 16.23 -5.39
CA GLY A 149 -15.51 15.02 -4.81
C GLY A 149 -13.99 15.16 -4.71
N LEU A 150 -13.38 14.38 -3.84
CA LEU A 150 -11.95 14.43 -3.54
C LEU A 150 -11.22 13.20 -4.11
N LEU A 151 -10.05 13.41 -4.70
CA LEU A 151 -9.08 12.36 -4.98
C LEU A 151 -7.91 12.50 -3.99
N ALA A 152 -7.60 11.44 -3.27
CA ALA A 152 -6.42 11.33 -2.42
C ALA A 152 -5.41 10.38 -3.07
N VAL A 153 -4.26 10.91 -3.45
CA VAL A 153 -3.11 10.15 -3.96
C VAL A 153 -2.04 10.13 -2.89
N ILE A 154 -1.66 8.95 -2.45
CA ILE A 154 -0.63 8.71 -1.45
C ILE A 154 0.43 7.84 -2.08
N GLU A 155 1.58 8.41 -2.39
CA GLU A 155 2.63 7.71 -3.10
C GLU A 155 3.98 7.85 -2.41
N MET A 156 4.90 6.98 -2.73
CA MET A 156 6.24 6.94 -2.15
C MET A 156 7.23 7.69 -3.04
N ASP A 157 8.08 8.50 -2.43
CA ASP A 157 9.19 9.14 -3.15
C ASP A 157 10.30 8.15 -3.51
N SER A 158 10.46 7.12 -2.67
CA SER A 158 11.49 6.10 -2.82
C SER A 158 11.15 4.85 -1.99
N PHE A 159 11.92 3.79 -2.16
CA PHE A 159 11.81 2.63 -1.28
C PHE A 159 12.13 2.99 0.18
N PRO A 160 11.39 2.40 1.13
CA PRO A 160 11.65 2.62 2.55
C PRO A 160 13.04 2.12 2.93
N ARG A 161 13.64 2.75 3.94
CA ARG A 161 14.94 2.37 4.50
C ARG A 161 14.74 1.80 5.90
N PHE A 162 15.31 0.64 6.14
CA PHE A 162 15.17 -0.11 7.39
C PHE A 162 16.50 -0.24 8.15
N LEU A 163 17.64 -0.05 7.48
CA LEU A 163 18.95 -0.21 8.08
C LEU A 163 19.64 1.15 8.26
N PRO A 164 20.38 1.33 9.36
CA PRO A 164 21.28 2.47 9.48
C PRO A 164 22.38 2.41 8.41
N ASP A 165 22.96 3.56 8.08
CA ASP A 165 24.05 3.62 7.10
C ASP A 165 25.26 2.74 7.49
N ASP A 166 25.54 2.63 8.79
CA ASP A 166 26.54 1.75 9.34
C ASP A 166 25.85 0.74 10.28
N VAL A 167 25.83 -0.52 9.88
CA VAL A 167 25.29 -1.63 10.68
C VAL A 167 26.32 -2.23 11.64
N GLY A 168 27.53 -1.63 11.76
CA GLY A 168 28.59 -2.09 12.64
C GLY A 168 29.38 -3.30 12.11
N VAL A 169 29.05 -3.83 10.93
CA VAL A 169 29.76 -4.94 10.29
C VAL A 169 29.87 -4.72 8.79
N GLY A 170 31.00 -5.06 8.21
CA GLY A 170 31.25 -4.94 6.78
C GLY A 170 31.38 -3.48 6.32
N ARG A 171 30.97 -3.23 5.09
CA ARG A 171 31.09 -1.91 4.44
C ARG A 171 29.84 -1.08 4.66
N PRO A 172 29.91 0.18 5.14
CA PRO A 172 28.75 1.05 5.33
C PRO A 172 27.86 1.23 4.07
N GLY A 173 26.61 1.59 4.26
CA GLY A 173 25.63 1.82 3.18
C GLY A 173 25.13 0.53 2.53
N LEU A 174 24.97 -0.55 3.28
CA LEU A 174 24.51 -1.85 2.74
C LEU A 174 23.21 -1.70 1.96
N GLU A 175 22.20 -1.09 2.55
CA GLU A 175 20.87 -0.92 1.96
C GLU A 175 20.90 0.01 0.74
N ALA A 176 21.64 1.12 0.82
CA ALA A 176 21.83 2.04 -0.29
C ALA A 176 22.48 1.35 -1.51
N ARG A 177 23.48 0.48 -1.25
CA ARG A 177 24.10 -0.32 -2.34
C ARG A 177 23.14 -1.37 -2.89
N GLY A 178 22.28 -1.97 -2.05
CA GLY A 178 21.24 -2.89 -2.47
C GLY A 178 20.24 -2.20 -3.41
N HIS A 179 19.73 -1.03 -3.01
CA HIS A 179 18.84 -0.23 -3.85
C HIS A 179 19.51 0.19 -5.16
N ALA A 180 20.77 0.62 -5.13
CA ALA A 180 21.52 0.95 -6.34
C ALA A 180 21.69 -0.26 -7.29
N ALA A 181 21.89 -1.46 -6.75
CA ALA A 181 21.98 -2.67 -7.55
C ALA A 181 20.65 -3.08 -8.19
N LEU A 182 19.53 -2.72 -7.57
CA LEU A 182 18.18 -2.98 -8.06
C LEU A 182 17.61 -1.86 -8.93
N ALA A 183 18.30 -0.73 -9.05
CA ALA A 183 17.76 0.48 -9.70
C ALA A 183 17.27 0.24 -11.13
N ALA A 184 17.99 -0.57 -11.93
CA ALA A 184 17.57 -0.88 -13.30
C ALA A 184 16.26 -1.71 -13.33
N TRP A 185 16.13 -2.68 -12.44
CA TRP A 185 14.91 -3.46 -12.27
C TRP A 185 13.76 -2.57 -11.78
N GLN A 186 14.00 -1.73 -10.77
CA GLN A 186 13.00 -0.79 -10.23
C GLN A 186 12.45 0.14 -11.31
N THR A 187 13.32 0.72 -12.14
CA THR A 187 12.90 1.58 -13.25
C THR A 187 12.03 0.85 -14.27
N GLN A 188 12.25 -0.44 -14.46
CA GLN A 188 11.49 -1.26 -15.40
C GLN A 188 10.14 -1.69 -14.83
N GLU A 189 10.10 -2.14 -13.57
CA GLU A 189 8.91 -2.70 -12.92
C GLU A 189 8.02 -1.64 -12.27
N LEU A 190 8.62 -0.50 -11.85
CA LEU A 190 7.94 0.59 -11.16
C LEU A 190 8.31 1.94 -11.80
N PRO A 191 7.92 2.17 -13.06
CA PRO A 191 8.40 3.32 -13.84
C PRO A 191 7.94 4.66 -13.27
N HIS A 192 6.93 4.66 -12.42
CA HIS A 192 6.33 5.88 -11.84
C HIS A 192 6.63 6.05 -10.34
N LEU A 193 7.48 5.20 -9.74
CA LEU A 193 7.92 5.40 -8.36
C LEU A 193 8.71 6.71 -8.24
N GLY A 194 8.37 7.54 -7.26
CA GLY A 194 8.97 8.87 -7.07
C GLY A 194 8.57 9.91 -8.12
N SER A 195 7.51 9.66 -8.90
CA SER A 195 6.99 10.64 -9.85
C SER A 195 6.42 11.87 -9.14
N ASP A 196 6.56 13.03 -9.78
CA ASP A 196 5.79 14.22 -9.41
C ASP A 196 4.34 14.07 -9.90
N TRP A 197 3.43 13.83 -8.94
CA TRP A 197 2.03 13.59 -9.22
C TRP A 197 1.24 14.89 -9.47
N GLY A 198 1.71 16.04 -8.99
CA GLY A 198 1.04 17.33 -9.14
C GLY A 198 0.69 17.68 -10.58
N PRO A 199 1.67 17.71 -11.52
CA PRO A 199 1.40 17.98 -12.93
C PRO A 199 0.44 16.97 -13.59
N ARG A 200 0.50 15.69 -13.21
CA ARG A 200 -0.39 14.64 -13.74
C ARG A 200 -1.83 14.85 -13.27
N LEU A 201 -2.02 15.17 -11.99
CA LEU A 201 -3.32 15.49 -11.42
C LEU A 201 -3.94 16.72 -12.08
N ALA A 202 -3.15 17.79 -12.23
CA ALA A 202 -3.60 18.99 -12.94
C ALA A 202 -3.96 18.71 -14.41
N GLY A 203 -3.18 17.87 -15.10
CA GLY A 203 -3.44 17.42 -16.46
C GLY A 203 -4.74 16.61 -16.60
N ALA A 204 -5.14 15.87 -15.59
CA ALA A 204 -6.39 15.14 -15.52
C ALA A 204 -7.60 16.02 -15.14
N GLY A 205 -7.40 17.32 -14.82
CA GLY A 205 -8.44 18.28 -14.50
C GLY A 205 -8.66 18.53 -13.00
N PHE A 206 -7.82 17.97 -12.13
CA PHE A 206 -7.90 18.21 -10.68
C PHE A 206 -7.31 19.57 -10.30
N ILE A 207 -7.87 20.17 -9.26
CA ILE A 207 -7.28 21.30 -8.53
C ILE A 207 -6.63 20.72 -7.29
N ILE A 208 -5.36 21.06 -7.07
CA ILE A 208 -4.60 20.59 -5.90
C ILE A 208 -5.05 21.41 -4.68
N GLU A 209 -5.78 20.79 -3.78
CA GLU A 209 -6.25 21.42 -2.54
C GLU A 209 -5.15 21.49 -1.49
N ALA A 210 -4.36 20.42 -1.38
CA ALA A 210 -3.27 20.35 -0.42
C ALA A 210 -2.26 19.27 -0.80
N GLU A 211 -1.02 19.47 -0.39
CA GLU A 211 0.07 18.51 -0.46
C GLU A 211 0.80 18.46 0.87
N ARG A 212 1.12 17.27 1.34
CA ARG A 212 1.78 17.10 2.63
C ARG A 212 2.70 15.88 2.62
N PRO A 213 3.99 16.03 2.97
CA PRO A 213 4.87 14.91 3.24
C PRO A 213 4.51 14.25 4.58
N PHE A 214 4.51 12.93 4.60
CA PHE A 214 4.42 12.12 5.81
C PHE A 214 5.71 11.34 5.97
N VAL A 215 6.42 11.57 7.06
CA VAL A 215 7.61 10.81 7.41
C VAL A 215 7.22 9.70 8.37
N ILE A 216 7.61 8.47 8.06
CA ILE A 216 7.38 7.31 8.89
C ILE A 216 8.67 7.00 9.62
N GLU A 217 8.67 7.22 10.94
CA GLU A 217 9.77 6.87 11.82
C GLU A 217 9.35 5.71 12.73
N LEU A 218 10.05 4.59 12.62
CA LEU A 218 9.84 3.44 13.50
C LEU A 218 10.81 3.52 14.68
N THR A 219 10.25 3.55 15.89
CA THR A 219 11.07 3.52 17.10
C THR A 219 11.54 2.08 17.38
N PRO A 220 12.84 1.81 17.51
CA PRO A 220 13.34 0.50 17.91
C PRO A 220 12.89 0.10 19.33
N PRO A 221 12.68 -1.19 19.61
CA PRO A 221 12.73 -2.30 18.67
C PRO A 221 11.49 -2.32 17.77
N PRO A 222 11.65 -2.69 16.48
CA PRO A 222 10.50 -2.93 15.64
C PRO A 222 9.64 -4.06 16.22
N PRO A 223 8.36 -4.19 15.82
CA PRO A 223 7.52 -5.31 16.22
C PRO A 223 8.24 -6.65 16.04
N ALA A 224 8.00 -7.60 16.96
CA ALA A 224 8.73 -8.88 17.02
C ALA A 224 8.64 -9.70 15.71
N ASP A 225 7.62 -9.42 14.90
CA ASP A 225 7.31 -10.12 13.65
C ASP A 225 7.85 -9.42 12.38
N MET A 226 8.54 -8.27 12.53
CA MET A 226 9.26 -7.71 11.38
C MET A 226 10.29 -8.73 10.88
N PRO A 227 10.28 -9.12 9.60
CA PRO A 227 11.31 -9.99 9.05
C PRO A 227 12.64 -9.22 9.05
N GLY A 228 13.38 -9.35 10.15
CA GLY A 228 14.79 -9.01 10.12
C GLY A 228 15.46 -9.81 9.00
N PRO A 229 16.62 -9.35 8.46
CA PRO A 229 17.34 -10.12 7.46
C PRO A 229 17.54 -11.54 8.03
N ARG A 230 16.91 -12.54 7.41
CA ARG A 230 17.15 -13.95 7.73
C ARG A 230 18.55 -14.25 7.26
N CYS A 231 19.54 -14.03 8.12
CA CYS A 231 20.85 -14.62 7.96
C CYS A 231 20.67 -16.14 8.17
N GLY A 232 20.59 -16.89 7.08
CA GLY A 232 20.65 -18.33 7.17
C GLY A 232 21.97 -18.69 7.87
N GLY A 233 21.90 -19.16 9.13
CA GLY A 233 23.03 -19.78 9.78
C GLY A 233 23.55 -19.18 11.10
N CYS A 234 22.94 -18.14 11.68
CA CYS A 234 23.32 -17.72 13.05
C CYS A 234 22.38 -18.35 14.08
N GLY A 235 22.85 -19.36 14.80
CA GLY A 235 22.17 -19.87 15.98
C GLY A 235 22.12 -18.83 17.11
N PRO A 236 21.30 -19.04 18.15
CA PRO A 236 21.09 -18.05 19.20
C PRO A 236 22.38 -17.76 19.95
N ALA A 237 22.81 -16.50 19.98
CA ALA A 237 23.90 -16.03 20.79
C ALA A 237 23.55 -16.24 22.27
N SER A 238 24.29 -17.11 22.96
CA SER A 238 24.16 -17.34 24.38
C SER A 238 24.47 -16.06 25.15
N ARG A 239 23.53 -15.59 25.98
CA ARG A 239 23.74 -14.51 26.95
C ARG A 239 24.76 -15.01 27.98
N ALA A 240 25.94 -14.41 28.03
CA ALA A 240 26.82 -14.51 29.16
C ALA A 240 26.29 -13.62 30.30
N SER A 241 25.86 -14.25 31.39
CA SER A 241 25.52 -13.60 32.65
C SER A 241 26.82 -13.23 33.36
N SER A 242 27.08 -11.92 33.58
CA SER A 242 28.07 -11.44 34.55
C SER A 242 27.37 -11.23 35.89
N ALA A 243 27.72 -12.07 36.86
CA ALA A 243 27.33 -11.88 38.26
C ALA A 243 28.12 -10.71 38.90
N PRO A 244 27.52 -9.97 39.85
CA PRO A 244 28.25 -8.94 40.56
C PRO A 244 29.14 -9.55 41.62
N THR A 245 30.41 -9.11 41.64
CA THR A 245 31.35 -9.39 42.72
C THR A 245 31.16 -8.35 43.81
N THR A 246 31.02 -8.80 45.07
CA THR A 246 31.01 -8.07 46.34
C THR A 246 32.21 -7.14 46.50
#